data_2ea31e49b71f7fba3bdcd7a279c3e2e2
#
_entry.id   2ea31e49b71f7fba3bdcd7a279c3e2e2
#
_cell.length_a   1.000
_cell.length_b   1.000
_cell.length_c   1.000
_cell.angle_alpha   90.00
_cell.angle_beta   90.00
_cell.angle_gamma   90.00
#
_symmetry.space_group_name_H-M   'P 1'
#
loop_
_entity.id
_entity.type
_entity.pdbx_description
1 polymer ?
#
loop_
_entity_poly.entity_id
_entity_poly.type
_entity_poly.pdbx_seq_one_letter_code
_entity_poly.pdbx_strand_id
1 'polypeptide(L)'
;MAGFAKWLETLVAPRRTKPVRLQLSRRKGFDLQALSKSANGLEVVHVGRPGPWGNPFVVGKHGDAAYCVDLYKALLAGMLRVGADPDIEALERTRRFVAENVDELRGKNLACWCKPGARCHADALIEVANRPQCDEVRR
;
A
#
# COMPACT_ATOMS: atom_id res chain seq x y z
N MET A 1 -21.26 32.21 -13.67
CA MET A 1 -20.38 31.76 -12.59
C MET A 1 -19.61 30.52 -12.92
N ALA A 2 -19.20 30.40 -14.15
CA ALA A 2 -18.42 29.24 -14.57
C ALA A 2 -17.12 29.08 -13.76
N GLY A 3 -16.47 30.20 -13.40
CA GLY A 3 -15.25 30.14 -12.64
C GLY A 3 -15.45 29.58 -11.23
N PHE A 4 -16.58 29.90 -10.63
CA PHE A 4 -16.86 29.42 -9.30
C PHE A 4 -17.09 27.90 -9.29
N ALA A 5 -17.86 27.39 -10.26
CA ALA A 5 -18.10 25.99 -10.37
C ALA A 5 -16.81 25.20 -10.61
N LYS A 6 -15.96 25.76 -11.45
CA LYS A 6 -14.68 25.15 -11.76
C LYS A 6 -13.80 25.08 -10.51
N TRP A 7 -13.84 26.12 -9.71
CA TRP A 7 -13.07 26.17 -8.47
C TRP A 7 -13.51 25.06 -7.53
N LEU A 8 -14.83 24.85 -7.40
CA LEU A 8 -15.35 23.80 -6.55
C LEU A 8 -14.93 22.42 -7.02
N GLU A 9 -14.94 22.21 -8.32
CA GLU A 9 -14.48 20.95 -8.88
C GLU A 9 -13.02 20.67 -8.54
N THR A 10 -12.20 21.72 -8.61
CA THR A 10 -10.79 21.58 -8.30
C THR A 10 -10.59 21.18 -6.84
N LEU A 11 -11.37 21.73 -5.93
CA LEU A 11 -11.25 21.42 -4.52
C LEU A 11 -11.74 20.01 -4.20
N VAL A 12 -12.77 19.55 -4.88
CA VAL A 12 -13.38 18.26 -4.59
C VAL A 12 -12.67 17.10 -5.27
N ALA A 13 -12.25 17.29 -6.51
CA ALA A 13 -11.68 16.21 -7.29
C ALA A 13 -10.50 15.51 -6.60
N PRO A 14 -9.51 16.21 -6.04
CA PRO A 14 -8.40 15.53 -5.37
C PRO A 14 -8.83 14.65 -4.21
N ARG A 15 -9.90 15.04 -3.51
CA ARG A 15 -10.39 14.26 -2.39
C ARG A 15 -11.02 12.96 -2.83
N ARG A 16 -11.51 12.91 -4.07
CA ARG A 16 -12.17 11.72 -4.60
C ARG A 16 -11.21 10.80 -5.30
N THR A 17 -9.99 11.25 -5.51
CA THR A 17 -9.00 10.42 -6.15
C THR A 17 -8.54 9.36 -5.17
N LYS A 18 -8.70 8.12 -5.56
CA LYS A 18 -8.32 7.01 -4.70
C LYS A 18 -7.00 6.42 -5.14
N PRO A 19 -6.10 6.16 -4.20
CA PRO A 19 -4.86 5.47 -4.52
C PRO A 19 -5.14 4.10 -5.12
N VAL A 20 -4.31 3.69 -6.06
CA VAL A 20 -4.43 2.40 -6.71
C VAL A 20 -3.09 1.70 -6.68
N ARG A 21 -3.13 0.39 -6.91
CA ARG A 21 -1.93 -0.42 -7.03
C ARG A 21 -1.50 -0.44 -8.48
N LEU A 22 -0.21 -0.23 -8.72
CA LEU A 22 0.36 -0.24 -10.06
C LEU A 22 1.36 -1.38 -10.17
N GLN A 23 1.50 -1.93 -11.37
CA GLN A 23 2.44 -3.00 -11.61
C GLN A 23 3.75 -2.42 -12.14
N LEU A 24 4.86 -2.84 -11.54
CA LEU A 24 6.18 -2.48 -12.03
C LEU A 24 6.49 -3.23 -13.30
N SER A 25 7.38 -2.67 -14.12
CA SER A 25 7.80 -3.27 -15.37
C SER A 25 9.29 -3.10 -15.56
N ARG A 26 9.91 -4.10 -16.17
CA ARG A 26 11.31 -4.02 -16.57
C ARG A 26 11.47 -3.58 -18.01
N ARG A 27 10.37 -3.18 -18.63
CA ARG A 27 10.40 -2.72 -20.01
C ARG A 27 11.27 -1.49 -20.13
N LYS A 28 12.08 -1.45 -21.18
CA LYS A 28 12.93 -0.30 -21.43
C LYS A 28 12.07 0.96 -21.59
N GLY A 29 12.49 2.03 -20.94
CA GLY A 29 11.76 3.29 -21.02
C GLY A 29 10.61 3.41 -20.02
N PHE A 30 10.39 2.38 -19.19
CA PHE A 30 9.32 2.45 -18.19
C PHE A 30 9.60 3.53 -17.15
N ASP A 31 8.62 4.39 -16.95
CA ASP A 31 8.71 5.48 -15.96
C ASP A 31 7.55 5.35 -15.00
N LEU A 32 7.84 4.93 -13.78
CA LEU A 32 6.81 4.66 -12.78
C LEU A 32 6.05 5.91 -12.40
N GLN A 33 6.73 7.02 -12.20
CA GLN A 33 6.03 8.26 -11.81
C GLN A 33 5.14 8.76 -12.93
N ALA A 34 5.57 8.64 -14.17
CA ALA A 34 4.73 9.03 -15.30
C ALA A 34 3.50 8.16 -15.40
N LEU A 35 3.66 6.85 -15.18
CA LEU A 35 2.51 5.93 -15.18
C LEU A 35 1.52 6.31 -14.08
N SER A 36 2.04 6.59 -12.90
CA SER A 36 1.20 6.94 -11.76
C SER A 36 0.42 8.23 -12.01
N LYS A 37 1.07 9.23 -12.55
CA LYS A 37 0.40 10.49 -12.82
C LYS A 37 -0.65 10.36 -13.91
N SER A 38 -0.39 9.52 -14.91
CA SER A 38 -1.38 9.33 -15.97
C SER A 38 -2.57 8.50 -15.47
N ALA A 39 -2.37 7.66 -14.46
CA ALA A 39 -3.45 6.83 -13.93
C ALA A 39 -4.46 7.65 -13.13
N ASN A 40 -3.99 8.50 -12.22
CA ASN A 40 -4.89 9.27 -11.36
C ASN A 40 -4.25 10.53 -10.79
N GLY A 41 -3.09 10.92 -11.28
CA GLY A 41 -2.44 12.16 -10.84
C GLY A 41 -1.68 12.08 -9.54
N LEU A 42 -1.68 10.92 -8.87
CA LEU A 42 -0.99 10.77 -7.59
C LEU A 42 0.46 10.33 -7.77
N GLU A 43 1.27 10.62 -6.76
CA GLU A 43 2.61 10.11 -6.70
C GLU A 43 2.56 8.62 -6.35
N VAL A 44 3.66 7.91 -6.58
CA VAL A 44 3.71 6.48 -6.34
C VAL A 44 4.93 6.12 -5.52
N VAL A 45 4.77 5.11 -4.66
CA VAL A 45 5.86 4.56 -3.85
C VAL A 45 6.00 3.07 -4.19
N HIS A 46 7.24 2.64 -4.42
CA HIS A 46 7.52 1.23 -4.65
C HIS A 46 7.53 0.50 -3.31
N VAL A 47 6.63 -0.47 -3.16
CA VAL A 47 6.49 -1.21 -1.90
C VAL A 47 6.84 -2.70 -2.02
N GLY A 48 7.41 -3.09 -3.14
CA GLY A 48 7.84 -4.48 -3.32
C GLY A 48 9.14 -4.77 -2.60
N ARG A 49 9.46 -6.06 -2.51
CA ARG A 49 10.76 -6.46 -1.97
C ARG A 49 11.87 -6.04 -2.92
N PRO A 50 13.07 -5.78 -2.40
CA PRO A 50 13.53 -6.02 -1.02
C PRO A 50 13.33 -4.86 -0.05
N GLY A 51 12.53 -3.87 -0.37
CA GLY A 51 12.35 -2.72 0.48
C GLY A 51 11.66 -3.04 1.81
N PRO A 52 11.65 -2.07 2.72
CA PRO A 52 11.10 -2.31 4.07
C PRO A 52 9.58 -2.50 4.09
N TRP A 53 8.90 -2.13 3.03
CA TRP A 53 7.46 -2.34 2.90
C TRP A 53 7.10 -3.74 2.43
N GLY A 54 8.10 -4.53 2.02
CA GLY A 54 7.86 -5.84 1.44
C GLY A 54 7.24 -6.82 2.41
N ASN A 55 6.44 -7.73 1.87
CA ASN A 55 5.81 -8.78 2.66
C ASN A 55 6.88 -9.75 3.17
N PRO A 56 6.99 -9.95 4.49
CA PRO A 56 7.99 -10.87 5.03
C PRO A 56 7.62 -12.33 4.86
N PHE A 57 6.36 -12.61 4.56
CA PHE A 57 5.91 -13.99 4.33
C PHE A 57 6.20 -14.38 2.89
N VAL A 58 6.81 -15.54 2.72
CA VAL A 58 7.32 -15.98 1.43
C VAL A 58 6.45 -17.09 0.86
N VAL A 59 6.05 -16.93 -0.40
CA VAL A 59 5.26 -17.93 -1.10
C VAL A 59 6.06 -19.24 -1.16
N GLY A 60 5.41 -20.34 -0.86
CA GLY A 60 6.05 -21.64 -0.82
C GLY A 60 6.58 -22.03 0.54
N LYS A 61 7.02 -21.05 1.32
CA LYS A 61 7.47 -21.28 2.68
C LYS A 61 6.33 -21.13 3.68
N HIS A 62 5.51 -20.10 3.48
CA HIS A 62 4.43 -19.76 4.41
C HIS A 62 3.05 -20.03 3.82
N GLY A 63 2.97 -20.49 2.58
CA GLY A 63 1.71 -20.78 1.93
C GLY A 63 1.70 -20.21 0.52
N ASP A 64 0.52 -20.16 -0.09
CA ASP A 64 0.41 -19.58 -1.43
C ASP A 64 0.38 -18.04 -1.35
N ALA A 65 0.33 -17.41 -2.50
CA ALA A 65 0.39 -15.95 -2.57
C ALA A 65 -0.76 -15.29 -1.82
N ALA A 66 -1.96 -15.82 -1.96
CA ALA A 66 -3.12 -15.23 -1.29
C ALA A 66 -3.00 -15.37 0.24
N TYR A 67 -2.54 -16.52 0.70
CA TYR A 67 -2.37 -16.75 2.12
C TYR A 67 -1.29 -15.84 2.71
N CYS A 68 -0.21 -15.62 1.96
CA CYS A 68 0.84 -14.72 2.42
C CYS A 68 0.33 -13.28 2.57
N VAL A 69 -0.58 -12.87 1.70
CA VAL A 69 -1.20 -11.54 1.83
C VAL A 69 -2.08 -11.49 3.07
N ASP A 70 -2.83 -12.56 3.33
CA ASP A 70 -3.67 -12.61 4.53
C ASP A 70 -2.83 -12.56 5.80
N LEU A 71 -1.68 -13.25 5.80
CA LEU A 71 -0.76 -13.20 6.93
C LEU A 71 -0.22 -11.78 7.13
N TYR A 72 0.09 -11.11 6.04
CA TYR A 72 0.58 -9.74 6.12
C TYR A 72 -0.47 -8.82 6.74
N LYS A 73 -1.71 -8.96 6.31
CA LYS A 73 -2.80 -8.16 6.89
C LYS A 73 -2.94 -8.42 8.37
N ALA A 74 -2.88 -9.69 8.77
CA ALA A 74 -3.00 -10.04 10.18
C ALA A 74 -1.84 -9.48 10.99
N LEU A 75 -0.63 -9.52 10.42
CA LEU A 75 0.55 -8.95 11.07
C LEU A 75 0.37 -7.46 11.31
N LEU A 76 -0.06 -6.72 10.29
CA LEU A 76 -0.23 -5.29 10.40
C LEU A 76 -1.33 -4.92 11.38
N ALA A 77 -2.34 -5.75 11.50
CA ALA A 77 -3.42 -5.52 12.46
C ALA A 77 -3.05 -5.90 13.89
N GLY A 78 -1.87 -6.47 14.09
CA GLY A 78 -1.44 -6.89 15.41
C GLY A 78 -2.14 -8.15 15.89
N MET A 79 -2.79 -8.87 14.99
CA MET A 79 -3.58 -10.05 15.34
C MET A 79 -2.81 -11.35 15.19
N LEU A 80 -1.69 -11.32 14.52
CA LEU A 80 -0.93 -12.52 14.24
C LEU A 80 -0.04 -12.88 15.42
N ARG A 81 -0.16 -14.12 15.87
CA ARG A 81 0.72 -14.67 16.88
C ARG A 81 1.90 -15.33 16.21
N VAL A 82 3.06 -14.77 16.42
CA VAL A 82 4.25 -15.21 15.68
C VAL A 82 5.20 -16.05 16.52
N GLY A 83 4.76 -16.51 17.66
CA GLY A 83 5.64 -17.24 18.55
C GLY A 83 6.20 -18.53 17.97
N ALA A 84 5.53 -19.11 16.99
CA ALA A 84 5.99 -20.33 16.36
C ALA A 84 6.89 -20.10 15.16
N ASP A 85 7.06 -18.88 14.72
CA ASP A 85 7.84 -18.56 13.53
C ASP A 85 9.27 -18.23 13.92
N PRO A 86 10.26 -18.91 13.33
CA PRO A 86 11.66 -18.64 13.66
C PRO A 86 12.12 -17.24 13.27
N ASP A 87 11.37 -16.58 12.37
CA ASP A 87 11.73 -15.24 11.92
C ASP A 87 10.95 -14.15 12.65
N ILE A 88 10.62 -14.40 13.90
CA ILE A 88 9.80 -13.48 14.68
C ILE A 88 10.35 -12.05 14.72
N GLU A 89 11.67 -11.92 14.77
CA GLU A 89 12.28 -10.60 14.79
C GLU A 89 12.07 -9.85 13.47
N ALA A 90 12.14 -10.57 12.36
CA ALA A 90 11.90 -9.96 11.05
C ALA A 90 10.44 -9.51 10.93
N LEU A 91 9.52 -10.32 11.42
CA LEU A 91 8.10 -9.97 11.38
C LEU A 91 7.82 -8.75 12.25
N GLU A 92 8.38 -8.70 13.43
CA GLU A 92 8.17 -7.59 14.35
C GLU A 92 8.79 -6.32 13.80
N ARG A 93 9.93 -6.43 13.13
CA ARG A 93 10.58 -5.28 12.51
C ARG A 93 9.72 -4.69 11.41
N THR A 94 9.13 -5.56 10.59
CA THR A 94 8.23 -5.12 9.52
C THR A 94 7.00 -4.45 10.11
N ARG A 95 6.39 -5.07 11.10
CA ARG A 95 5.19 -4.52 11.72
C ARG A 95 5.46 -3.14 12.30
N ARG A 96 6.58 -2.99 12.99
CA ARG A 96 6.93 -1.72 13.60
C ARG A 96 7.21 -0.66 12.54
N PHE A 97 7.95 -1.04 11.50
CA PHE A 97 8.26 -0.10 10.43
C PHE A 97 6.98 0.44 9.79
N VAL A 98 6.04 -0.45 9.47
CA VAL A 98 4.79 -0.03 8.85
C VAL A 98 3.99 0.85 9.80
N ALA A 99 3.90 0.46 11.07
CA ALA A 99 3.14 1.24 12.04
C ALA A 99 3.69 2.66 12.17
N GLU A 100 5.00 2.81 12.11
CA GLU A 100 5.63 4.12 12.29
C GLU A 100 5.64 4.97 11.02
N ASN A 101 5.56 4.35 9.85
CA ASN A 101 5.77 5.07 8.60
C ASN A 101 4.60 5.02 7.63
N VAL A 102 3.54 4.31 7.93
CA VAL A 102 2.47 4.08 6.97
C VAL A 102 1.79 5.38 6.53
N ASP A 103 1.84 6.40 7.35
CA ASP A 103 1.23 7.69 6.99
C ASP A 103 1.93 8.30 5.77
N GLU A 104 3.16 7.93 5.50
CA GLU A 104 3.87 8.42 4.32
C GLU A 104 3.24 7.91 3.02
N LEU A 105 2.50 6.81 3.10
CA LEU A 105 1.86 6.23 1.93
C LEU A 105 0.47 6.79 1.68
N ARG A 106 -0.04 7.55 2.63
CA ARG A 106 -1.41 8.07 2.53
C ARG A 106 -1.56 8.96 1.30
N GLY A 107 -2.59 8.68 0.52
CA GLY A 107 -2.87 9.47 -0.68
C GLY A 107 -1.95 9.19 -1.84
N LYS A 108 -1.14 8.14 -1.79
CA LYS A 108 -0.22 7.80 -2.86
C LYS A 108 -0.54 6.44 -3.45
N ASN A 109 -0.24 6.28 -4.73
CA ASN A 109 -0.31 4.96 -5.36
C ASN A 109 0.85 4.11 -4.87
N LEU A 110 0.65 2.81 -4.85
CA LEU A 110 1.70 1.87 -4.44
C LEU A 110 2.01 0.94 -5.60
N ALA A 111 3.27 0.61 -5.79
CA ALA A 111 3.71 -0.20 -6.90
C ALA A 111 4.41 -1.46 -6.43
N CYS A 112 4.13 -2.57 -7.09
CA CYS A 112 4.78 -3.85 -6.82
C CYS A 112 4.80 -4.66 -8.11
N TRP A 113 5.38 -5.87 -8.04
CA TRP A 113 5.52 -6.71 -9.23
C TRP A 113 4.31 -7.59 -9.51
N CYS A 114 3.34 -7.65 -8.60
CA CYS A 114 2.17 -8.52 -8.77
C CYS A 114 1.30 -8.07 -9.94
N LYS A 115 0.73 -9.04 -10.63
CA LYS A 115 -0.15 -8.74 -11.77
C LYS A 115 -1.43 -8.05 -11.30
N PRO A 116 -2.01 -7.20 -12.15
CA PRO A 116 -3.31 -6.61 -11.86
C PRO A 116 -4.33 -7.72 -11.59
N GLY A 117 -5.13 -7.52 -10.57
CA GLY A 117 -6.14 -8.51 -10.19
C GLY A 117 -5.64 -9.61 -9.27
N ALA A 118 -4.34 -9.81 -9.16
CA ALA A 118 -3.79 -10.77 -8.21
C ALA A 118 -3.75 -10.14 -6.83
N ARG A 119 -3.88 -10.95 -5.79
CA ARG A 119 -3.76 -10.46 -4.43
C ARG A 119 -2.34 -10.02 -4.16
N CYS A 120 -2.18 -8.92 -3.44
CA CYS A 120 -0.87 -8.36 -3.20
C CYS A 120 -0.85 -7.61 -1.87
N HIS A 121 0.31 -7.63 -1.21
CA HIS A 121 0.47 -6.91 0.05
C HIS A 121 0.29 -5.39 -0.12
N ALA A 122 0.50 -4.87 -1.32
CA ALA A 122 0.28 -3.45 -1.57
C ALA A 122 -1.18 -3.05 -1.33
N ASP A 123 -2.11 -3.96 -1.60
CA ASP A 123 -3.52 -3.68 -1.32
C ASP A 123 -3.76 -3.50 0.17
N ALA A 124 -3.10 -4.30 0.99
CA ALA A 124 -3.21 -4.16 2.44
C ALA A 124 -2.64 -2.83 2.90
N LEU A 125 -1.51 -2.41 2.33
CA LEU A 125 -0.90 -1.13 2.68
C LEU A 125 -1.77 0.05 2.27
N ILE A 126 -2.38 -0.01 1.09
CA ILE A 126 -3.28 1.05 0.65
C ILE A 126 -4.43 1.19 1.65
N GLU A 127 -5.00 0.08 2.04
CA GLU A 127 -6.11 0.09 2.99
C GLU A 127 -5.71 0.70 4.32
N VAL A 128 -4.60 0.25 4.88
CA VAL A 128 -4.14 0.75 6.17
C VAL A 128 -3.77 2.23 6.10
N ALA A 129 -3.06 2.63 5.05
CA ALA A 129 -2.58 4.00 4.92
C ALA A 129 -3.72 5.01 4.76
N ASN A 130 -4.80 4.60 4.12
CA ASN A 130 -5.90 5.52 3.82
C ASN A 130 -7.10 5.34 4.72
N ARG A 131 -6.96 4.56 5.77
CA ARG A 131 -8.01 4.35 6.75
C ARG A 131 -8.32 5.66 7.46
N PRO A 132 -9.59 5.94 7.77
CA PRO A 132 -9.91 7.11 8.58
C PRO A 132 -9.18 7.04 9.90
N GLN A 133 -8.72 8.18 10.39
CA GLN A 133 -7.99 8.19 11.64
C GLN A 133 -8.98 8.11 12.79
N CYS A 134 -8.90 7.03 13.51
CA CYS A 134 -9.81 6.78 14.61
C CYS A 134 -9.74 7.84 15.68
N ASP A 135 -8.56 8.40 15.88
CA ASP A 135 -8.40 9.45 16.89
C ASP A 135 -9.26 10.65 16.60
N GLU A 136 -9.41 10.99 15.33
CA GLU A 136 -10.26 12.10 14.95
C GLU A 136 -11.72 11.82 15.27
N VAL A 137 -12.12 10.57 15.05
CA VAL A 137 -13.49 10.17 15.29
C VAL A 137 -13.85 10.19 16.77
N ARG A 138 -12.88 9.82 17.59
CA ARG A 138 -13.15 9.74 19.02
C ARG A 138 -13.24 11.07 19.72
N ARG A 139 -12.86 12.13 19.05
CA ARG A 139 -13.00 13.46 19.60
C ARG A 139 -14.44 13.94 19.46
#